data_386db788dec19cd3a0599bb7ea5cff6b
#
_entry.id   386db788dec19cd3a0599bb7ea5cff6b
#
_cell.length_a   1.000
_cell.length_b   1.000
_cell.length_c   1.000
_cell.angle_alpha   90.00
_cell.angle_beta   90.00
_cell.angle_gamma   90.00
#
_symmetry.space_group_name_H-M   'P 1'
#
loop_
_entity.id
_entity.type
_entity.pdbx_description
1 polymer ?
#
loop_
_entity_poly.entity_id
_entity_poly.type
_entity_poly.pdbx_seq_one_letter_code
_entity_poly.pdbx_strand_id
1 'polypeptide(L)'
;MRLHFIRHTHPDIARGVCYGQSDIPLAASFAEEAEDVRARLTERLEGRTPTRIYSSPLSRCRRLSEALGYEAPILDARLLELNFGEWELQRFDEITDPRLQLWYDDYLHVAPTGGESFTEQAARVADFIEELRDELAQNEDSSACEVLVFTHGGVLLSAGLWAGWYPLEEAFSHQSPYGAICTLEL
;
A
#
# COMPACT_ATOMS: atom_id res chain seq x y z
N MET A 1 -8.20 8.31 -16.57
CA MET A 1 -8.42 8.17 -15.12
C MET A 1 -7.08 7.97 -14.44
N ARG A 2 -6.85 8.59 -13.24
CA ARG A 2 -5.60 8.42 -12.49
C ARG A 2 -5.88 7.87 -11.09
N LEU A 3 -5.17 6.81 -10.71
CA LEU A 3 -5.15 6.24 -9.37
C LEU A 3 -3.84 6.61 -8.69
N HIS A 4 -3.90 7.33 -7.58
CA HIS A 4 -2.75 7.74 -6.78
C HIS A 4 -2.63 6.83 -5.57
N PHE A 5 -1.72 5.85 -5.61
CA PHE A 5 -1.37 5.01 -4.47
C PHE A 5 -0.40 5.76 -3.57
N ILE A 6 -0.78 5.97 -2.32
CA ILE A 6 -0.07 6.79 -1.34
C ILE A 6 0.37 5.87 -0.20
N ARG A 7 1.69 5.66 -0.06
CA ARG A 7 2.23 4.90 1.06
C ARG A 7 2.11 5.70 2.35
N HIS A 8 1.71 5.06 3.45
CA HIS A 8 1.71 5.69 4.77
C HIS A 8 3.10 6.22 5.17
N THR A 9 3.14 7.13 6.15
CA THR A 9 4.34 7.70 6.76
C THR A 9 5.05 6.69 7.67
N HIS A 10 6.20 7.05 8.27
CA HIS A 10 6.92 6.15 9.16
C HIS A 10 6.05 5.66 10.33
N PRO A 11 6.00 4.34 10.59
CA PRO A 11 5.44 3.80 11.83
C PRO A 11 6.46 3.86 12.96
N ASP A 12 5.97 3.88 14.20
CA ASP A 12 6.80 3.77 15.40
C ASP A 12 7.07 2.30 15.73
N ILE A 13 8.07 1.74 15.07
CA ILE A 13 8.47 0.34 15.23
C ILE A 13 9.98 0.20 15.16
N ALA A 14 10.54 -0.68 15.98
CA ALA A 14 11.98 -0.92 16.01
C ALA A 14 12.45 -1.58 14.69
N ARG A 15 13.63 -1.19 14.22
CA ARG A 15 14.23 -1.79 13.03
C ARG A 15 14.43 -3.30 13.23
N GLY A 16 14.06 -4.08 12.20
CA GLY A 16 14.20 -5.54 12.19
C GLY A 16 13.02 -6.29 12.79
N VAL A 17 11.99 -5.58 13.28
CA VAL A 17 10.73 -6.19 13.66
C VAL A 17 9.87 -6.41 12.41
N CYS A 18 9.36 -7.63 12.25
CA CYS A 18 8.44 -8.00 11.20
C CYS A 18 7.06 -7.38 11.49
N TYR A 19 6.47 -6.72 10.52
CA TYR A 19 5.09 -6.24 10.62
C TYR A 19 4.48 -6.13 9.21
N GLY A 20 3.21 -6.36 9.14
CA GLY A 20 2.40 -6.24 7.93
C GLY A 20 1.02 -5.74 8.28
N GLN A 21 0.14 -6.62 8.73
CA GLN A 21 -1.26 -6.31 9.07
C GLN A 21 -1.46 -5.93 10.55
N SER A 22 -0.46 -6.05 11.38
CA SER A 22 -0.49 -5.47 12.73
C SER A 22 -0.65 -3.95 12.68
N ASP A 23 -1.47 -3.41 13.57
CA ASP A 23 -1.74 -1.97 13.61
C ASP A 23 -0.68 -1.28 14.48
N ILE A 24 0.34 -0.71 13.83
CA ILE A 24 1.49 -0.07 14.45
C ILE A 24 1.23 1.43 14.62
N PRO A 25 1.57 2.03 15.77
CA PRO A 25 1.48 3.47 15.98
C PRO A 25 2.31 4.26 14.96
N LEU A 26 1.95 5.51 14.77
CA LEU A 26 2.69 6.46 13.93
C LEU A 26 3.91 7.01 14.67
N ALA A 27 5.02 7.23 13.95
CA ALA A 27 6.20 7.88 14.48
C ALA A 27 5.94 9.34 14.88
N ALA A 28 6.79 9.90 15.73
CA ALA A 28 6.68 11.29 16.17
C ALA A 28 6.79 12.30 15.01
N SER A 29 7.45 11.91 13.90
CA SER A 29 7.58 12.71 12.66
C SER A 29 6.30 12.79 11.83
N PHE A 30 5.22 12.10 12.22
CA PHE A 30 4.00 11.98 11.41
C PHE A 30 3.46 13.31 10.89
N ALA A 31 3.40 14.34 11.74
CA ALA A 31 2.80 15.62 11.33
C ALA A 31 3.62 16.31 10.22
N GLU A 32 4.94 16.30 10.33
CA GLU A 32 5.85 16.85 9.32
C GLU A 32 5.77 16.06 8.02
N GLU A 33 5.84 14.73 8.10
CA GLU A 33 5.76 13.86 6.94
C GLU A 33 4.40 13.97 6.22
N ALA A 34 3.30 14.13 6.96
CA ALA A 34 1.97 14.35 6.38
C ALA A 34 1.89 15.64 5.57
N GLU A 35 2.53 16.73 6.04
CA GLU A 35 2.60 17.99 5.27
C GLU A 35 3.42 17.83 3.99
N ASP A 36 4.52 17.08 4.02
CA ASP A 36 5.31 16.76 2.84
C ASP A 36 4.50 15.94 1.81
N VAL A 37 3.72 14.96 2.29
CA VAL A 37 2.82 14.19 1.43
C VAL A 37 1.74 15.08 0.84
N ARG A 38 1.15 15.98 1.65
CA ARG A 38 0.14 16.95 1.21
C ARG A 38 0.65 17.83 0.07
N ALA A 39 1.84 18.40 0.23
CA ALA A 39 2.45 19.28 -0.76
C ALA A 39 2.63 18.55 -2.11
N ARG A 40 3.21 17.33 -2.07
CA ARG A 40 3.43 16.51 -3.27
C ARG A 40 2.14 16.03 -3.91
N LEU A 41 1.12 15.70 -3.12
CA LEU A 41 -0.18 15.30 -3.63
C LEU A 41 -0.89 16.49 -4.31
N THR A 42 -0.83 17.67 -3.71
CA THR A 42 -1.40 18.89 -4.29
C THR A 42 -0.78 19.22 -5.66
N GLU A 43 0.54 19.09 -5.76
CA GLU A 43 1.25 19.29 -7.04
C GLU A 43 0.79 18.25 -8.08
N ARG A 44 0.65 16.96 -7.71
CA ARG A 44 0.20 15.90 -8.62
C ARG A 44 -1.24 16.06 -9.10
N LEU A 45 -2.10 16.55 -8.23
CA LEU A 45 -3.50 16.79 -8.57
C LEU A 45 -3.70 17.98 -9.54
N GLU A 46 -2.73 18.91 -9.62
CA GLU A 46 -2.79 20.04 -10.56
C GLU A 46 -4.11 20.83 -10.47
N GLY A 47 -4.63 20.98 -9.25
CA GLY A 47 -5.90 21.65 -9.00
C GLY A 47 -7.16 20.79 -9.22
N ARG A 48 -7.02 19.52 -9.59
CA ARG A 48 -8.16 18.59 -9.73
C ARG A 48 -8.60 18.11 -8.36
N THR A 49 -9.89 17.81 -8.23
CA THR A 49 -10.48 17.32 -6.99
C THR A 49 -10.63 15.80 -7.09
N PRO A 50 -10.13 15.02 -6.10
CA PRO A 50 -10.37 13.59 -6.06
C PRO A 50 -11.87 13.26 -5.99
N THR A 51 -12.30 12.29 -6.79
CA THR A 51 -13.68 11.85 -6.88
C THR A 51 -14.01 10.69 -5.94
N ARG A 52 -12.99 9.89 -5.61
CA ARG A 52 -13.08 8.77 -4.67
C ARG A 52 -11.82 8.65 -3.84
N ILE A 53 -11.98 8.24 -2.59
CA ILE A 53 -10.87 8.09 -1.65
C ILE A 53 -11.02 6.73 -0.97
N TYR A 54 -10.01 5.89 -1.17
CA TYR A 54 -9.90 4.57 -0.56
C TYR A 54 -8.77 4.54 0.47
N SER A 55 -8.88 3.67 1.44
CA SER A 55 -7.81 3.42 2.41
C SER A 55 -7.77 1.96 2.83
N SER A 56 -6.55 1.48 3.08
CA SER A 56 -6.35 0.32 3.93
C SER A 56 -7.05 0.53 5.28
N PRO A 57 -7.64 -0.50 5.89
CA PRO A 57 -8.24 -0.42 7.22
C PRO A 57 -7.27 -0.06 8.34
N LEU A 58 -5.94 -0.23 8.15
CA LEU A 58 -4.95 0.03 9.19
C LEU A 58 -4.83 1.51 9.53
N SER A 59 -4.68 1.81 10.82
CA SER A 59 -4.75 3.18 11.36
C SER A 59 -3.74 4.12 10.70
N ARG A 60 -2.53 3.66 10.40
CA ARG A 60 -1.47 4.45 9.75
C ARG A 60 -1.86 5.01 8.39
N CYS A 61 -2.71 4.29 7.62
CA CYS A 61 -3.23 4.77 6.33
C CYS A 61 -4.41 5.71 6.52
N ARG A 62 -5.38 5.35 7.36
CA ARG A 62 -6.56 6.16 7.65
C ARG A 62 -6.17 7.53 8.22
N ARG A 63 -5.26 7.55 9.21
CA ARG A 63 -4.81 8.79 9.84
C ARG A 63 -4.04 9.70 8.87
N LEU A 64 -3.31 9.13 7.91
CA LEU A 64 -2.71 9.94 6.84
C LEU A 64 -3.79 10.57 5.96
N SER A 65 -4.80 9.80 5.52
CA SER A 65 -5.94 10.32 4.76
C SER A 65 -6.64 11.47 5.50
N GLU A 66 -6.97 11.27 6.78
CA GLU A 66 -7.61 12.28 7.64
C GLU A 66 -6.71 13.53 7.79
N ALA A 67 -5.41 13.36 8.03
CA ALA A 67 -4.46 14.47 8.16
C ALA A 67 -4.37 15.29 6.87
N LEU A 68 -4.56 14.70 5.70
CA LEU A 68 -4.59 15.39 4.42
C LEU A 68 -5.95 16.07 4.13
N GLY A 69 -6.95 15.91 4.99
CA GLY A 69 -8.28 16.51 4.85
C GLY A 69 -9.30 15.60 4.15
N TYR A 70 -8.96 14.33 3.93
CA TYR A 70 -9.86 13.33 3.34
C TYR A 70 -10.45 12.44 4.45
N GLU A 71 -11.52 12.92 5.06
CA GLU A 71 -12.23 12.23 6.13
C GLU A 71 -13.07 11.06 5.58
N ALA A 72 -13.24 10.01 6.38
CA ALA A 72 -14.08 8.84 6.07
C ALA A 72 -13.80 8.18 4.71
N PRO A 73 -12.55 7.79 4.39
CA PRO A 73 -12.24 7.06 3.18
C PRO A 73 -12.99 5.72 3.13
N ILE A 74 -13.27 5.22 1.93
CA ILE A 74 -13.81 3.88 1.72
C ILE A 74 -12.73 2.87 2.12
N LEU A 75 -13.02 2.03 3.11
CA LEU A 75 -12.08 1.02 3.57
C LEU A 75 -12.18 -0.24 2.71
N ASP A 76 -11.04 -0.73 2.21
CA ASP A 76 -10.97 -1.97 1.45
C ASP A 76 -9.85 -2.87 1.97
N ALA A 77 -10.20 -4.10 2.36
CA ALA A 77 -9.25 -5.07 2.90
C ALA A 77 -8.20 -5.53 1.88
N ARG A 78 -8.48 -5.41 0.58
CA ARG A 78 -7.51 -5.72 -0.48
C ARG A 78 -6.33 -4.75 -0.49
N LEU A 79 -6.43 -3.61 0.21
CA LEU A 79 -5.39 -2.60 0.37
C LEU A 79 -4.52 -2.80 1.62
N LEU A 80 -4.73 -3.86 2.41
CA LEU A 80 -3.88 -4.22 3.55
C LEU A 80 -2.45 -4.55 3.10
N GLU A 81 -1.47 -4.33 3.98
CA GLU A 81 -0.09 -4.75 3.75
C GLU A 81 0.01 -6.28 3.69
N LEU A 82 1.16 -6.79 3.24
CA LEU A 82 1.46 -8.21 3.24
C LEU A 82 1.23 -8.80 4.64
N ASN A 83 0.48 -9.90 4.69
CA ASN A 83 0.22 -10.61 5.92
C ASN A 83 1.42 -11.52 6.27
N PHE A 84 2.15 -11.17 7.32
CA PHE A 84 3.25 -12.01 7.80
C PHE A 84 2.82 -13.05 8.82
N GLY A 85 1.51 -13.17 9.11
CA GLY A 85 0.95 -14.21 9.96
C GLY A 85 1.59 -14.28 11.33
N GLU A 86 2.05 -15.47 11.72
CA GLU A 86 2.65 -15.71 13.03
C GLU A 86 3.99 -15.02 13.27
N TRP A 87 4.61 -14.46 12.21
CA TRP A 87 5.88 -13.73 12.34
C TRP A 87 5.71 -12.28 12.76
N GLU A 88 4.49 -11.75 12.70
CA GLU A 88 4.26 -10.35 13.01
C GLU A 88 4.62 -10.00 14.46
N LEU A 89 5.22 -8.81 14.63
CA LEU A 89 5.74 -8.27 15.89
C LEU A 89 6.94 -9.02 16.49
N GLN A 90 7.49 -10.01 15.79
CA GLN A 90 8.74 -10.66 16.15
C GLN A 90 9.91 -10.00 15.41
N ARG A 91 11.09 -10.03 16.00
CA ARG A 91 12.30 -9.68 15.27
C ARG A 91 12.64 -10.78 14.27
N PHE A 92 13.04 -10.42 13.05
CA PHE A 92 13.42 -11.42 12.03
C PHE A 92 14.55 -12.35 12.49
N ASP A 93 15.50 -11.85 13.31
CA ASP A 93 16.61 -12.64 13.88
C ASP A 93 16.20 -13.54 15.05
N GLU A 94 14.97 -13.44 15.55
CA GLU A 94 14.40 -14.25 16.63
C GLU A 94 13.34 -15.25 16.13
N ILE A 95 12.89 -15.14 14.87
CA ILE A 95 11.91 -16.07 14.28
C ILE A 95 12.56 -17.46 14.14
N THR A 96 11.97 -18.44 14.80
CA THR A 96 12.44 -19.85 14.80
C THR A 96 11.65 -20.75 13.84
N ASP A 97 10.66 -20.22 13.15
CA ASP A 97 9.87 -20.95 12.17
C ASP A 97 10.75 -21.48 11.01
N PRO A 98 10.77 -22.80 10.75
CA PRO A 98 11.56 -23.37 9.65
C PRO A 98 11.14 -22.84 8.26
N ARG A 99 9.94 -22.30 8.11
CA ARG A 99 9.50 -21.67 6.86
C ARG A 99 10.25 -20.37 6.55
N LEU A 100 10.90 -19.74 7.54
CA LEU A 100 11.64 -18.49 7.33
C LEU A 100 12.75 -18.68 6.29
N GLN A 101 13.47 -19.81 6.31
CA GLN A 101 14.51 -20.08 5.31
C GLN A 101 13.90 -20.27 3.91
N LEU A 102 12.78 -20.99 3.82
CA LEU A 102 12.08 -21.18 2.53
C LEU A 102 11.59 -19.84 1.97
N TRP A 103 11.12 -18.95 2.86
CA TRP A 103 10.69 -17.61 2.48
C TRP A 103 11.89 -16.74 2.02
N TYR A 104 13.05 -16.82 2.63
CA TYR A 104 14.24 -16.14 2.13
C TYR A 104 14.69 -16.63 0.76
N ASP A 105 14.49 -17.93 0.49
CA ASP A 105 14.85 -18.54 -0.80
C ASP A 105 13.84 -18.16 -1.90
N ASP A 106 12.57 -17.98 -1.55
CA ASP A 106 11.49 -17.59 -2.49
C ASP A 106 10.39 -16.79 -1.79
N TYR A 107 10.68 -15.53 -1.45
CA TYR A 107 9.71 -14.61 -0.81
C TYR A 107 8.55 -14.17 -1.72
N LEU A 108 8.62 -14.49 -3.02
CA LEU A 108 7.53 -14.19 -3.96
C LEU A 108 6.39 -15.17 -3.81
N HIS A 109 6.67 -16.47 -3.66
CA HIS A 109 5.66 -17.53 -3.70
C HIS A 109 5.45 -18.23 -2.36
N VAL A 110 6.42 -18.16 -1.44
CA VAL A 110 6.29 -18.79 -0.12
C VAL A 110 5.61 -17.82 0.85
N ALA A 111 4.49 -18.25 1.45
CA ALA A 111 3.83 -17.51 2.50
C ALA A 111 4.47 -17.77 3.87
N PRO A 112 4.59 -16.78 4.77
CA PRO A 112 4.81 -16.98 6.19
C PRO A 112 3.73 -17.90 6.80
N THR A 113 4.03 -18.58 7.92
CA THR A 113 3.03 -19.39 8.59
C THR A 113 1.84 -18.54 9.03
N GLY A 114 0.64 -18.91 8.57
CA GLY A 114 -0.60 -18.15 8.82
C GLY A 114 -0.71 -16.82 8.08
N GLY A 115 0.20 -16.54 7.15
CA GLY A 115 0.21 -15.32 6.33
C GLY A 115 -0.12 -15.56 4.86
N GLU A 116 0.32 -14.63 4.01
CA GLU A 116 0.18 -14.68 2.55
C GLU A 116 1.53 -14.49 1.85
N SER A 117 1.68 -15.02 0.64
CA SER A 117 2.82 -14.75 -0.26
C SER A 117 2.65 -13.39 -0.96
N PHE A 118 3.74 -12.86 -1.54
CA PHE A 118 3.65 -11.63 -2.33
C PHE A 118 2.75 -11.80 -3.56
N THR A 119 2.75 -12.97 -4.20
CA THR A 119 1.87 -13.24 -5.35
C THR A 119 0.39 -13.27 -4.96
N GLU A 120 0.05 -13.74 -3.75
CA GLU A 120 -1.33 -13.66 -3.24
C GLU A 120 -1.73 -12.21 -2.94
N GLN A 121 -0.84 -11.41 -2.34
CA GLN A 121 -1.07 -9.96 -2.18
C GLN A 121 -1.27 -9.29 -3.55
N ALA A 122 -0.41 -9.57 -4.53
CA ALA A 122 -0.50 -8.98 -5.85
C ALA A 122 -1.82 -9.32 -6.54
N ALA A 123 -2.32 -10.54 -6.37
CA ALA A 123 -3.61 -10.96 -6.92
C ALA A 123 -4.78 -10.14 -6.33
N ARG A 124 -4.86 -9.98 -5.00
CA ARG A 124 -5.96 -9.19 -4.39
C ARG A 124 -5.89 -7.70 -4.72
N VAL A 125 -4.69 -7.16 -4.93
CA VAL A 125 -4.52 -5.77 -5.39
C VAL A 125 -4.94 -5.62 -6.85
N ALA A 126 -4.61 -6.59 -7.69
CA ALA A 126 -5.09 -6.64 -9.08
C ALA A 126 -6.63 -6.66 -9.14
N ASP A 127 -7.28 -7.50 -8.33
CA ASP A 127 -8.74 -7.57 -8.23
C ASP A 127 -9.35 -6.21 -7.84
N PHE A 128 -8.72 -5.48 -6.92
CA PHE A 128 -9.16 -4.13 -6.55
C PHE A 128 -9.07 -3.15 -7.72
N ILE A 129 -7.95 -3.16 -8.46
CA ILE A 129 -7.72 -2.23 -9.58
C ILE A 129 -8.67 -2.54 -10.74
N GLU A 130 -8.86 -3.83 -11.07
CA GLU A 130 -9.76 -4.27 -12.14
C GLU A 130 -11.22 -3.90 -11.86
N GLU A 131 -11.71 -4.19 -10.65
CA GLU A 131 -13.08 -3.81 -10.24
C GLU A 131 -13.30 -2.30 -10.33
N LEU A 132 -12.33 -1.51 -9.81
CA LEU A 132 -12.42 -0.06 -9.85
C LEU A 132 -12.39 0.48 -11.28
N ARG A 133 -11.53 -0.09 -12.14
CA ARG A 133 -11.47 0.25 -13.57
C ARG A 133 -12.82 -0.01 -14.25
N ASP A 134 -13.41 -1.19 -14.01
CA ASP A 134 -14.66 -1.59 -14.64
C ASP A 134 -15.83 -0.74 -14.14
N GLU A 135 -15.89 -0.40 -12.84
CA GLU A 135 -16.88 0.51 -12.29
C GLU A 135 -16.81 1.92 -12.90
N LEU A 136 -15.59 2.45 -13.06
CA LEU A 136 -15.40 3.81 -13.55
C LEU A 136 -15.54 3.90 -15.07
N ALA A 137 -15.24 2.83 -15.82
CA ALA A 137 -15.48 2.77 -17.26
C ALA A 137 -16.97 2.89 -17.64
N GLN A 138 -17.89 2.58 -16.72
CA GLN A 138 -19.33 2.72 -16.92
C GLN A 138 -19.83 4.19 -16.78
N ASN A 139 -18.98 5.09 -16.32
CA ASN A 139 -19.32 6.50 -16.16
C ASN A 139 -18.77 7.32 -17.35
N GLU A 140 -19.66 8.06 -18.04
CA GLU A 140 -19.29 8.84 -19.25
C GLU A 140 -18.20 9.89 -19.04
N ASP A 141 -17.92 10.27 -17.79
CA ASP A 141 -16.92 11.29 -17.38
C ASP A 141 -15.63 10.70 -16.80
N SER A 142 -15.34 9.42 -17.09
CA SER A 142 -14.24 8.66 -16.47
C SER A 142 -12.84 9.23 -16.74
N SER A 143 -12.64 9.95 -17.85
CA SER A 143 -11.31 10.47 -18.25
C SER A 143 -10.74 11.52 -17.28
N ALA A 144 -11.57 12.18 -16.48
CA ALA A 144 -11.18 13.20 -15.50
C ALA A 144 -11.15 12.70 -14.05
N CYS A 145 -11.40 11.41 -13.79
CA CYS A 145 -11.43 10.86 -12.44
C CYS A 145 -10.05 10.82 -11.79
N GLU A 146 -9.94 11.40 -10.59
CA GLU A 146 -8.81 11.27 -9.68
C GLU A 146 -9.22 10.42 -8.49
N VAL A 147 -8.52 9.32 -8.25
CA VAL A 147 -8.79 8.42 -7.13
C VAL A 147 -7.57 8.36 -6.22
N LEU A 148 -7.77 8.56 -4.92
CA LEU A 148 -6.72 8.41 -3.91
C LEU A 148 -6.84 7.06 -3.21
N VAL A 149 -5.70 6.39 -3.01
CA VAL A 149 -5.59 5.07 -2.36
C VAL A 149 -4.51 5.12 -1.31
N PHE A 150 -4.88 5.28 -0.04
CA PHE A 150 -3.96 5.31 1.10
C PHE A 150 -3.63 3.88 1.54
N THR A 151 -2.35 3.48 1.42
CA THR A 151 -1.96 2.08 1.56
C THR A 151 -0.48 1.90 1.97
N HIS A 152 0.16 0.80 1.56
CA HIS A 152 1.42 0.28 2.07
C HIS A 152 2.43 0.00 0.94
N GLY A 153 3.68 -0.29 1.35
CA GLY A 153 4.78 -0.54 0.42
C GLY A 153 4.54 -1.72 -0.52
N GLY A 154 4.11 -2.86 0.03
CA GLY A 154 3.82 -4.06 -0.76
C GLY A 154 2.69 -3.86 -1.76
N VAL A 155 1.67 -3.06 -1.40
CA VAL A 155 0.55 -2.72 -2.31
C VAL A 155 1.02 -1.82 -3.45
N LEU A 156 1.94 -0.86 -3.21
CA LEU A 156 2.54 -0.06 -4.28
C LEU A 156 3.33 -0.95 -5.26
N LEU A 157 4.08 -1.94 -4.74
CA LEU A 157 4.77 -2.91 -5.58
C LEU A 157 3.80 -3.75 -6.41
N SER A 158 2.72 -4.23 -5.79
CA SER A 158 1.68 -5.00 -6.48
C SER A 158 0.99 -4.19 -7.58
N ALA A 159 0.71 -2.90 -7.33
CA ALA A 159 0.13 -2.00 -8.32
C ALA A 159 1.08 -1.73 -9.48
N GLY A 160 2.38 -1.56 -9.23
CA GLY A 160 3.39 -1.41 -10.27
C GLY A 160 3.57 -2.68 -11.12
N LEU A 161 3.47 -3.85 -10.49
CA LEU A 161 3.47 -5.14 -11.18
C LEU A 161 2.25 -5.27 -12.11
N TRP A 162 1.05 -4.94 -11.61
CA TRP A 162 -0.18 -4.92 -12.42
C TRP A 162 -0.05 -3.97 -13.62
N ALA A 163 0.59 -2.82 -13.44
CA ALA A 163 0.83 -1.83 -14.51
C ALA A 163 1.91 -2.25 -15.52
N GLY A 164 2.61 -3.37 -15.27
CA GLY A 164 3.71 -3.83 -16.12
C GLY A 164 4.97 -2.96 -16.07
N TRP A 165 5.19 -2.21 -14.98
CA TRP A 165 6.38 -1.36 -14.84
C TRP A 165 7.67 -2.18 -14.67
N TYR A 166 7.56 -3.41 -14.17
CA TYR A 166 8.65 -4.35 -13.96
C TYR A 166 8.10 -5.79 -13.90
N PRO A 167 8.94 -6.80 -14.17
CA PRO A 167 8.56 -8.20 -13.99
C PRO A 167 8.52 -8.56 -12.50
N LEU A 168 7.85 -9.67 -12.16
CA LEU A 168 7.64 -10.14 -10.79
C LEU A 168 8.95 -10.27 -10.00
N GLU A 169 9.99 -10.82 -10.62
CA GLU A 169 11.29 -11.09 -10.00
C GLU A 169 12.03 -9.82 -9.58
N GLU A 170 11.70 -8.68 -10.19
CA GLU A 170 12.32 -7.40 -9.90
C GLU A 170 11.50 -6.53 -8.93
N ALA A 171 10.28 -6.95 -8.57
CA ALA A 171 9.35 -6.10 -7.80
C ALA A 171 9.99 -5.48 -6.55
N PHE A 172 10.71 -6.24 -5.75
CA PHE A 172 11.31 -5.76 -4.50
C PHE A 172 12.51 -4.81 -4.68
N SER A 173 13.07 -4.69 -5.89
CA SER A 173 14.08 -3.68 -6.20
C SER A 173 13.47 -2.28 -6.41
N HIS A 174 12.13 -2.19 -6.54
CA HIS A 174 11.37 -0.95 -6.76
C HIS A 174 10.67 -0.44 -5.50
N GLN A 175 11.19 -0.77 -4.31
CA GLN A 175 10.58 -0.30 -3.06
C GLN A 175 10.53 1.22 -2.98
N SER A 176 9.34 1.74 -2.72
CA SER A 176 9.09 3.17 -2.56
C SER A 176 9.30 3.60 -1.11
N PRO A 177 9.88 4.78 -0.82
CA PRO A 177 10.01 5.30 0.54
C PRO A 177 8.65 5.56 1.19
N TYR A 178 8.62 5.72 2.52
CA TYR A 178 7.42 6.17 3.22
C TYR A 178 6.92 7.51 2.67
N GLY A 179 5.61 7.68 2.64
CA GLY A 179 4.96 8.83 2.05
C GLY A 179 5.05 8.91 0.52
N ALA A 180 5.61 7.92 -0.17
CA ALA A 180 5.66 7.91 -1.64
C ALA A 180 4.26 7.92 -2.26
N ILE A 181 4.17 8.52 -3.44
CA ILE A 181 2.96 8.56 -4.26
C ILE A 181 3.30 7.96 -5.63
N CYS A 182 2.65 6.85 -5.99
CA CYS A 182 2.72 6.23 -7.30
C CYS A 182 1.39 6.43 -8.03
N THR A 183 1.43 6.83 -9.31
CA THR A 183 0.21 7.11 -10.09
C THR A 183 0.09 6.11 -11.23
N LEU A 184 -1.04 5.42 -11.29
CA LEU A 184 -1.47 4.63 -12.44
C LEU A 184 -2.39 5.45 -13.31
N GLU A 185 -2.19 5.39 -14.62
CA GLU A 185 -3.13 5.89 -15.62
C GLU A 185 -3.91 4.71 -16.21
N LEU A 186 -5.25 4.76 -16.09
CA LEU A 186 -6.17 3.73 -16.56
C LEU A 186 -7.01 4.22 -17.73
#